data_50e297afb6d3de58c85c9fd418052a7e
#
_entry.id   50e297afb6d3de58c85c9fd418052a7e
#
_cell.length_a   1.000
_cell.length_b   1.000
_cell.length_c   1.000
_cell.angle_alpha   90.00
_cell.angle_beta   90.00
_cell.angle_gamma   90.00
#
_symmetry.space_group_name_H-M   'P 1'
#
loop_
_entity.id
_entity.type
_entity.pdbx_description
1 polymer ?
#
loop_
_entity_poly.entity_id
_entity_poly.type
_entity_poly.pdbx_seq_one_letter_code
_entity_poly.pdbx_strand_id
1 'polypeptide(L)'
;ALPISKALLTPLICFLIMVPATILVIGPVSSITANGIANGYNFLANTAPALAGAIIGGLWEVVVIFGVHWGITPVVLANFDMQGFDTFQAFQTIAVVAQVAAAFGVFIRSKNREMKSVSLSAGITGIFGITEPTIYGVTLRLKKPFICGCIGGAVGAVVMSFFHSAYYAYAGLPSLLTVVNSISKDA
;
A
#
# COMPACT_ATOMS: atom_id res chain seq x y z
N ALA A 1 3.24 -27.67 30.00
CA ALA A 1 4.40 -27.46 29.09
C ALA A 1 4.24 -28.40 27.92
N LEU A 2 4.22 -27.87 26.68
CA LEU A 2 4.28 -28.68 25.47
C LEU A 2 5.63 -29.41 25.45
N PRO A 3 5.68 -30.71 25.15
CA PRO A 3 6.93 -31.41 25.06
C PRO A 3 7.83 -30.72 24.02
N ILE A 4 9.12 -30.57 24.31
CA ILE A 4 10.13 -29.91 23.47
C ILE A 4 10.08 -30.40 22.02
N SER A 5 9.76 -31.67 21.80
CA SER A 5 9.55 -32.28 20.49
C SER A 5 8.45 -31.57 19.67
N LYS A 6 7.33 -31.19 20.27
CA LYS A 6 6.25 -30.45 19.56
C LYS A 6 6.66 -29.03 19.23
N ALA A 7 7.40 -28.37 20.12
CA ALA A 7 7.87 -27.01 19.88
C ALA A 7 8.88 -26.89 18.75
N LEU A 8 9.69 -27.95 18.52
CA LEU A 8 10.69 -27.99 17.45
C LEU A 8 10.16 -28.66 16.17
N LEU A 9 9.46 -29.79 16.29
CA LEU A 9 9.04 -30.58 15.12
C LEU A 9 7.90 -29.91 14.36
N THR A 10 6.97 -29.25 15.06
CA THR A 10 5.84 -28.59 14.36
C THR A 10 6.30 -27.50 13.40
N PRO A 11 7.11 -26.51 13.82
CA PRO A 11 7.66 -25.51 12.89
C PRO A 11 8.50 -26.16 11.78
N LEU A 12 9.33 -27.14 12.12
CA LEU A 12 10.19 -27.82 11.13
C LEU A 12 9.35 -28.49 10.03
N ILE A 13 8.32 -29.25 10.39
CA ILE A 13 7.43 -29.91 9.43
C ILE A 13 6.68 -28.86 8.60
N CYS A 14 6.19 -27.79 9.24
CA CYS A 14 5.56 -26.69 8.52
C CYS A 14 6.51 -26.10 7.47
N PHE A 15 7.76 -25.82 7.81
CA PHE A 15 8.75 -25.30 6.85
C PHE A 15 9.05 -26.29 5.74
N LEU A 16 9.22 -27.57 6.05
CA LEU A 16 9.51 -28.60 5.06
C LEU A 16 8.39 -28.76 4.02
N ILE A 17 7.15 -28.49 4.40
CA ILE A 17 5.99 -28.54 3.50
C ILE A 17 5.78 -27.20 2.80
N MET A 18 5.80 -26.10 3.57
CA MET A 18 5.42 -24.79 3.05
C MET A 18 6.49 -24.20 2.11
N VAL A 19 7.78 -24.43 2.38
CA VAL A 19 8.83 -23.87 1.52
C VAL A 19 8.78 -24.46 0.10
N PRO A 20 8.76 -25.81 -0.10
CA PRO A 20 8.58 -26.36 -1.44
C PRO A 20 7.24 -25.98 -2.08
N ALA A 21 6.14 -25.99 -1.33
CA ALA A 21 4.83 -25.59 -1.84
C ALA A 21 4.83 -24.13 -2.32
N THR A 22 5.49 -23.23 -1.56
CA THR A 22 5.61 -21.82 -1.93
C THR A 22 6.46 -21.66 -3.18
N ILE A 23 7.61 -22.30 -3.26
CA ILE A 23 8.53 -22.14 -4.41
C ILE A 23 7.95 -22.78 -5.68
N LEU A 24 7.38 -23.98 -5.58
CA LEU A 24 6.98 -24.77 -6.76
C LEU A 24 5.57 -24.45 -7.25
N VAL A 25 4.66 -24.04 -6.38
CA VAL A 25 3.25 -23.85 -6.71
C VAL A 25 2.81 -22.41 -6.51
N ILE A 26 2.93 -21.89 -5.27
CA ILE A 26 2.39 -20.58 -4.93
C ILE A 26 3.15 -19.49 -5.69
N GLY A 27 4.49 -19.56 -5.74
CA GLY A 27 5.33 -18.59 -6.43
C GLY A 27 4.99 -18.43 -7.92
N PRO A 28 5.03 -19.49 -8.73
CA PRO A 28 4.66 -19.42 -10.15
C PRO A 28 3.23 -18.92 -10.38
N VAL A 29 2.24 -19.42 -9.62
CA VAL A 29 0.85 -18.98 -9.73
C VAL A 29 0.72 -17.48 -9.37
N SER A 30 1.37 -17.07 -8.29
CA SER A 30 1.37 -15.65 -7.88
C SER A 30 2.04 -14.76 -8.93
N SER A 31 3.15 -15.20 -9.53
CA SER A 31 3.85 -14.44 -10.57
C SER A 31 3.00 -14.27 -11.84
N ILE A 32 2.33 -15.33 -12.28
CA ILE A 32 1.42 -15.24 -13.45
C ILE A 32 0.28 -14.25 -13.16
N THR A 33 -0.30 -14.34 -11.96
CA THR A 33 -1.39 -13.44 -11.54
C THR A 33 -0.91 -12.00 -11.44
N ALA A 34 0.26 -11.78 -10.84
CA ALA A 34 0.88 -10.46 -10.70
C ALA A 34 1.18 -9.84 -12.08
N ASN A 35 1.73 -10.62 -13.02
CA ASN A 35 1.98 -10.15 -14.38
C ASN A 35 0.68 -9.78 -15.12
N GLY A 36 -0.39 -10.54 -14.93
CA GLY A 36 -1.71 -10.21 -15.49
C GLY A 36 -2.24 -8.89 -14.94
N ILE A 37 -2.12 -8.66 -13.63
CA ILE A 37 -2.51 -7.41 -12.97
C ILE A 37 -1.62 -6.25 -13.46
N ALA A 38 -0.30 -6.47 -13.57
CA ALA A 38 0.64 -5.47 -14.08
C ALA A 38 0.29 -5.01 -15.50
N ASN A 39 0.04 -5.97 -16.39
CA ASN A 39 -0.32 -5.67 -17.77
C ASN A 39 -1.65 -4.90 -17.85
N GLY A 40 -2.66 -5.30 -17.08
CA GLY A 40 -3.93 -4.59 -17.00
C GLY A 40 -3.78 -3.18 -16.44
N TYR A 41 -3.00 -3.01 -15.38
CA TYR A 41 -2.69 -1.71 -14.82
C TYR A 41 -1.93 -0.82 -15.82
N ASN A 42 -0.87 -1.33 -16.42
CA ASN A 42 -0.05 -0.56 -17.36
C ASN A 42 -0.85 -0.14 -18.59
N PHE A 43 -1.72 -1.02 -19.10
CA PHE A 43 -2.65 -0.66 -20.16
C PHE A 43 -3.58 0.50 -19.73
N LEU A 44 -4.15 0.43 -18.54
CA LEU A 44 -5.03 1.48 -18.02
C LEU A 44 -4.26 2.78 -17.75
N ALA A 45 -3.07 2.69 -17.15
CA ALA A 45 -2.24 3.85 -16.85
C ALA A 45 -1.77 4.59 -18.11
N ASN A 46 -1.51 3.86 -19.19
CA ASN A 46 -1.11 4.44 -20.49
C ASN A 46 -2.31 5.00 -21.26
N THR A 47 -3.50 4.39 -21.15
CA THR A 47 -4.68 4.80 -21.93
C THR A 47 -5.49 5.88 -21.20
N ALA A 48 -5.64 5.75 -19.88
CA ALA A 48 -6.46 6.61 -19.03
C ALA A 48 -5.79 6.84 -17.67
N PRO A 49 -4.69 7.61 -17.58
CA PRO A 49 -3.92 7.77 -16.33
C PRO A 49 -4.76 8.28 -15.16
N ALA A 50 -5.70 9.20 -15.42
CA ALA A 50 -6.59 9.74 -14.41
C ALA A 50 -7.51 8.66 -13.81
N LEU A 51 -8.01 7.73 -14.64
CA LEU A 51 -8.83 6.62 -14.16
C LEU A 51 -8.01 5.61 -13.37
N ALA A 52 -6.79 5.29 -13.83
CA ALA A 52 -5.85 4.45 -13.09
C ALA A 52 -5.55 5.05 -11.71
N GLY A 53 -5.24 6.35 -11.68
CA GLY A 53 -5.01 7.10 -10.45
C GLY A 53 -6.21 7.08 -9.51
N ALA A 54 -7.42 7.34 -10.03
CA ALA A 54 -8.66 7.31 -9.23
C ALA A 54 -8.89 5.94 -8.58
N ILE A 55 -8.70 4.86 -9.34
CA ILE A 55 -8.89 3.49 -8.86
C ILE A 55 -7.84 3.16 -7.80
N ILE A 56 -6.55 3.35 -8.08
CA ILE A 56 -5.49 3.03 -7.13
C ILE A 56 -5.56 3.94 -5.91
N GLY A 57 -5.61 5.26 -6.10
CA GLY A 57 -5.67 6.22 -5.00
C GLY A 57 -6.90 6.06 -4.11
N GLY A 58 -8.04 5.65 -4.68
CA GLY A 58 -9.29 5.45 -3.94
C GLY A 58 -9.42 4.09 -3.27
N LEU A 59 -8.92 3.02 -3.90
CA LEU A 59 -9.14 1.65 -3.43
C LEU A 59 -7.93 1.04 -2.72
N TRP A 60 -6.77 1.67 -2.78
CA TRP A 60 -5.54 1.13 -2.18
C TRP A 60 -5.71 0.73 -0.72
N GLU A 61 -6.28 1.60 0.09
CA GLU A 61 -6.49 1.33 1.52
C GLU A 61 -7.54 0.23 1.77
N VAL A 62 -8.46 0.02 0.83
CA VAL A 62 -9.37 -1.14 0.85
C VAL A 62 -8.57 -2.43 0.61
N VAL A 63 -7.64 -2.43 -0.35
CA VAL A 63 -6.74 -3.57 -0.62
C VAL A 63 -5.87 -3.87 0.60
N VAL A 64 -5.42 -2.83 1.33
CA VAL A 64 -4.67 -2.97 2.59
C VAL A 64 -5.50 -3.67 3.65
N ILE A 65 -6.81 -3.36 3.80
CA ILE A 65 -7.69 -4.02 4.77
C ILE A 65 -7.73 -5.54 4.55
N PHE A 66 -7.72 -6.00 3.31
CA PHE A 66 -7.70 -7.43 2.99
C PHE A 66 -6.31 -8.08 3.12
N GLY A 67 -5.26 -7.30 3.40
CA GLY A 67 -3.89 -7.79 3.56
C GLY A 67 -3.22 -8.25 2.27
N VAL A 68 -3.88 -8.09 1.11
CA VAL A 68 -3.36 -8.58 -0.19
C VAL A 68 -2.41 -7.60 -0.88
N HIS A 69 -2.22 -6.41 -0.32
CA HIS A 69 -1.38 -5.35 -0.89
C HIS A 69 0.10 -5.77 -1.10
N TRP A 70 0.64 -6.65 -0.26
CA TRP A 70 1.98 -7.21 -0.45
C TRP A 70 2.11 -8.07 -1.71
N GLY A 71 1.00 -8.65 -2.18
CA GLY A 71 0.96 -9.40 -3.43
C GLY A 71 1.18 -8.54 -4.68
N ILE A 72 1.10 -7.21 -4.55
CA ILE A 72 1.32 -6.27 -5.66
C ILE A 72 2.80 -5.86 -5.77
N THR A 73 3.61 -6.09 -4.75
CA THR A 73 5.04 -5.77 -4.77
C THR A 73 5.79 -6.32 -6.00
N PRO A 74 5.60 -7.58 -6.44
CA PRO A 74 6.23 -8.07 -7.65
C PRO A 74 5.87 -7.28 -8.91
N VAL A 75 4.64 -6.74 -8.98
CA VAL A 75 4.19 -5.90 -10.10
C VAL A 75 4.98 -4.60 -10.15
N VAL A 76 5.13 -3.94 -9.01
CA VAL A 76 5.91 -2.70 -8.88
C VAL A 76 7.37 -2.94 -9.26
N LEU A 77 7.98 -4.02 -8.75
CA LEU A 77 9.37 -4.36 -9.08
C LEU A 77 9.54 -4.63 -10.58
N ALA A 78 8.60 -5.36 -11.21
CA ALA A 78 8.63 -5.60 -12.64
C ALA A 78 8.54 -4.30 -13.47
N ASN A 79 7.75 -3.31 -13.02
CA ASN A 79 7.69 -2.00 -13.68
C ASN A 79 9.05 -1.27 -13.61
N PHE A 80 9.73 -1.29 -12.45
CA PHE A 80 11.08 -0.72 -12.33
C PHE A 80 12.10 -1.42 -13.23
N ASP A 81 12.04 -2.75 -13.31
CA ASP A 81 12.95 -3.53 -14.15
C ASP A 81 12.71 -3.27 -15.65
N MET A 82 11.45 -3.10 -16.06
CA MET A 82 11.07 -2.94 -17.47
C MET A 82 11.15 -1.50 -17.97
N GLN A 83 10.77 -0.52 -17.12
CA GLN A 83 10.57 0.87 -17.50
C GLN A 83 11.53 1.84 -16.81
N GLY A 84 12.20 1.40 -15.74
CA GLY A 84 13.05 2.26 -14.90
C GLY A 84 12.27 3.18 -13.97
N PHE A 85 10.94 3.16 -14.01
CA PHE A 85 10.05 3.95 -13.15
C PHE A 85 8.73 3.22 -12.88
N ASP A 86 8.00 3.68 -11.87
CA ASP A 86 6.69 3.14 -11.53
C ASP A 86 5.69 4.23 -11.14
N THR A 87 4.54 4.24 -11.79
CA THR A 87 3.42 5.16 -11.49
C THR A 87 2.48 4.60 -10.44
N PHE A 88 2.42 3.26 -10.30
CA PHE A 88 1.54 2.60 -9.33
C PHE A 88 1.90 3.02 -7.91
N GLN A 89 3.19 2.97 -7.58
CA GLN A 89 3.70 3.34 -6.25
C GLN A 89 3.51 4.84 -5.96
N ALA A 90 3.58 5.67 -6.99
CA ALA A 90 3.27 7.10 -6.86
C ALA A 90 1.79 7.31 -6.47
N PHE A 91 0.84 6.60 -7.09
CA PHE A 91 -0.59 6.64 -6.71
C PHE A 91 -0.85 6.05 -5.31
N GLN A 92 -0.15 4.97 -4.94
CA GLN A 92 -0.21 4.42 -3.58
C GLN A 92 0.16 5.45 -2.53
N THR A 93 1.22 6.22 -2.77
CA THR A 93 1.68 7.27 -1.84
C THR A 93 0.60 8.30 -1.59
N ILE A 94 -0.14 8.71 -2.62
CA ILE A 94 -1.26 9.65 -2.47
C ILE A 94 -2.36 9.04 -1.58
N ALA A 95 -2.70 7.75 -1.77
CA ALA A 95 -3.68 7.07 -0.93
C ALA A 95 -3.24 7.03 0.55
N VAL A 96 -1.98 6.66 0.80
CA VAL A 96 -1.37 6.64 2.14
C VAL A 96 -1.44 8.02 2.79
N VAL A 97 -1.00 9.06 2.08
CA VAL A 97 -1.01 10.45 2.59
C VAL A 97 -2.44 10.92 2.88
N ALA A 98 -3.40 10.58 2.05
CA ALA A 98 -4.81 10.93 2.24
C ALA A 98 -5.39 10.27 3.51
N GLN A 99 -5.06 9.01 3.79
CA GLN A 99 -5.50 8.32 5.02
C GLN A 99 -4.81 8.90 6.27
N VAL A 100 -3.53 9.22 6.18
CA VAL A 100 -2.80 9.91 7.26
C VAL A 100 -3.44 11.27 7.56
N ALA A 101 -3.76 12.04 6.52
CA ALA A 101 -4.46 13.32 6.67
C ALA A 101 -5.85 13.14 7.32
N ALA A 102 -6.58 12.08 6.96
CA ALA A 102 -7.86 11.75 7.59
C ALA A 102 -7.70 11.45 9.10
N ALA A 103 -6.63 10.74 9.50
CA ALA A 103 -6.35 10.46 10.91
C ALA A 103 -5.99 11.75 11.66
N PHE A 104 -5.20 12.65 11.09
CA PHE A 104 -4.93 13.96 11.68
C PHE A 104 -6.21 14.82 11.75
N GLY A 105 -7.11 14.72 10.78
CA GLY A 105 -8.43 15.34 10.86
C GLY A 105 -9.24 14.83 12.07
N VAL A 106 -9.18 13.54 12.36
CA VAL A 106 -9.79 12.96 13.58
C VAL A 106 -9.10 13.49 14.84
N PHE A 107 -7.77 13.57 14.86
CA PHE A 107 -7.01 14.14 15.97
C PHE A 107 -7.47 15.56 16.31
N ILE A 108 -7.60 16.41 15.30
CA ILE A 108 -8.01 17.81 15.49
C ILE A 108 -9.46 17.90 15.97
N ARG A 109 -10.37 17.12 15.38
CA ARG A 109 -11.82 17.23 15.58
C ARG A 109 -12.34 16.48 16.80
N SER A 110 -11.68 15.41 17.24
CA SER A 110 -12.15 14.56 18.33
C SER A 110 -12.10 15.29 19.67
N LYS A 111 -13.15 15.13 20.46
CA LYS A 111 -13.21 15.59 21.86
C LYS A 111 -12.77 14.51 22.85
N ASN A 112 -12.72 13.25 22.41
CA ASN A 112 -12.28 12.12 23.25
C ASN A 112 -10.75 12.10 23.31
N ARG A 113 -10.19 12.15 24.52
CA ARG A 113 -8.74 12.17 24.78
C ARG A 113 -8.04 10.91 24.28
N GLU A 114 -8.65 9.76 24.49
CA GLU A 114 -8.12 8.47 24.04
C GLU A 114 -8.03 8.45 22.50
N MET A 115 -9.12 8.80 21.82
CA MET A 115 -9.15 8.84 20.35
C MET A 115 -8.15 9.86 19.79
N LYS A 116 -7.95 10.99 20.45
CA LYS A 116 -6.91 11.94 20.08
C LYS A 116 -5.52 11.33 20.15
N SER A 117 -5.19 10.67 21.26
CA SER A 117 -3.90 10.02 21.45
C SER A 117 -3.63 8.96 20.39
N VAL A 118 -4.63 8.08 20.17
CA VAL A 118 -4.54 7.03 19.15
C VAL A 118 -4.39 7.62 17.74
N SER A 119 -5.17 8.64 17.41
CA SER A 119 -5.12 9.27 16.08
C SER A 119 -3.79 9.97 15.82
N LEU A 120 -3.21 10.61 16.83
CA LEU A 120 -1.89 11.25 16.71
C LEU A 120 -0.80 10.20 16.47
N SER A 121 -0.76 9.16 17.32
CA SER A 121 0.22 8.08 17.19
C SER A 121 0.10 7.37 15.85
N ALA A 122 -1.13 7.02 15.43
CA ALA A 122 -1.40 6.38 14.16
C ALA A 122 -1.04 7.27 12.96
N GLY A 123 -1.32 8.59 13.05
CA GLY A 123 -0.94 9.54 12.02
C GLY A 123 0.59 9.66 11.87
N ILE A 124 1.32 9.67 12.98
CA ILE A 124 2.79 9.69 12.96
C ILE A 124 3.34 8.42 12.30
N THR A 125 2.87 7.24 12.67
CA THR A 125 3.33 5.99 12.02
C THR A 125 3.00 5.97 10.53
N GLY A 126 1.84 6.51 10.14
CA GLY A 126 1.42 6.64 8.76
C GLY A 126 2.32 7.54 7.91
N ILE A 127 2.96 8.58 8.49
CA ILE A 127 3.96 9.40 7.79
C ILE A 127 5.13 8.55 7.28
N PHE A 128 5.46 7.47 8.00
CA PHE A 128 6.50 6.51 7.61
C PHE A 128 5.99 5.38 6.70
N GLY A 129 4.71 5.40 6.29
CA GLY A 129 4.11 4.44 5.39
C GLY A 129 3.43 3.24 6.08
N ILE A 130 3.38 3.21 7.40
CA ILE A 130 2.70 2.16 8.17
C ILE A 130 1.27 2.63 8.43
N THR A 131 0.33 2.21 7.56
CA THR A 131 -1.06 2.69 7.58
C THR A 131 -2.01 1.81 8.39
N GLU A 132 -1.62 0.60 8.78
CA GLU A 132 -2.47 -0.33 9.53
C GLU A 132 -2.98 0.28 10.85
N PRO A 133 -2.17 0.95 11.69
CA PRO A 133 -2.68 1.63 12.88
C PRO A 133 -3.66 2.77 12.54
N THR A 134 -3.42 3.47 11.42
CA THR A 134 -4.29 4.54 10.94
C THR A 134 -5.65 3.99 10.51
N ILE A 135 -5.64 2.87 9.75
CA ILE A 135 -6.86 2.23 9.25
C ILE A 135 -7.64 1.61 10.41
N TYR A 136 -7.05 0.62 11.07
CA TYR A 136 -7.78 -0.19 12.05
C TYR A 136 -8.02 0.54 13.38
N GLY A 137 -7.08 1.39 13.81
CA GLY A 137 -7.17 2.14 15.06
C GLY A 137 -8.10 3.34 14.97
N VAL A 138 -8.21 3.97 13.80
CA VAL A 138 -8.85 5.28 13.67
C VAL A 138 -9.90 5.31 12.55
N THR A 139 -9.46 5.26 11.28
CA THR A 139 -10.31 5.68 10.17
C THR A 139 -11.40 4.68 9.86
N LEU A 140 -11.10 3.38 9.82
CA LEU A 140 -12.07 2.31 9.58
C LEU A 140 -13.05 2.17 10.76
N ARG A 141 -12.55 2.30 12.00
CA ARG A 141 -13.38 2.27 13.20
C ARG A 141 -14.46 3.36 13.18
N LEU A 142 -14.14 4.53 12.67
CA LEU A 142 -15.06 5.67 12.56
C LEU A 142 -15.82 5.70 11.23
N LYS A 143 -15.46 4.88 10.25
CA LYS A 143 -16.03 4.75 8.90
C LYS A 143 -15.92 6.02 8.05
N LYS A 144 -16.49 7.15 8.50
CA LYS A 144 -16.47 8.44 7.75
C LYS A 144 -15.06 8.90 7.39
N PRO A 145 -14.08 8.96 8.33
CA PRO A 145 -12.72 9.34 7.99
C PRO A 145 -12.08 8.40 6.97
N PHE A 146 -12.38 7.09 7.02
CA PHE A 146 -11.89 6.12 6.06
C PHE A 146 -12.37 6.46 4.63
N ILE A 147 -13.68 6.69 4.48
CA ILE A 147 -14.27 7.07 3.19
C ILE A 147 -13.70 8.40 2.70
N CYS A 148 -13.54 9.39 3.59
CA CYS A 148 -12.89 10.66 3.24
C CYS A 148 -11.47 10.47 2.76
N GLY A 149 -10.69 9.59 3.40
CA GLY A 149 -9.34 9.23 2.96
C GLY A 149 -9.33 8.59 1.58
N CYS A 150 -10.24 7.64 1.32
CA CYS A 150 -10.38 7.01 -0.01
C CYS A 150 -10.76 8.04 -1.10
N ILE A 151 -11.71 8.93 -0.82
CA ILE A 151 -12.10 9.99 -1.77
C ILE A 151 -10.92 10.96 -1.98
N GLY A 152 -10.26 11.37 -0.90
CA GLY A 152 -9.09 12.25 -0.97
C GLY A 152 -7.94 11.63 -1.76
N GLY A 153 -7.70 10.33 -1.56
CA GLY A 153 -6.72 9.54 -2.33
C GLY A 153 -7.08 9.47 -3.82
N ALA A 154 -8.34 9.18 -4.15
CA ALA A 154 -8.81 9.15 -5.53
C ALA A 154 -8.63 10.50 -6.23
N VAL A 155 -9.12 11.58 -5.61
CA VAL A 155 -9.01 12.94 -6.18
C VAL A 155 -7.56 13.39 -6.30
N GLY A 156 -6.75 13.16 -5.25
CA GLY A 156 -5.33 13.51 -5.27
C GLY A 156 -4.55 12.76 -6.35
N ALA A 157 -4.83 11.47 -6.54
CA ALA A 157 -4.20 10.67 -7.58
C ALA A 157 -4.64 11.08 -9.00
N VAL A 158 -5.90 11.47 -9.19
CA VAL A 158 -6.36 12.08 -10.46
C VAL A 158 -5.59 13.36 -10.74
N VAL A 159 -5.47 14.27 -9.78
CA VAL A 159 -4.69 15.50 -9.96
C VAL A 159 -3.24 15.18 -10.29
N MET A 160 -2.62 14.25 -9.56
CA MET A 160 -1.23 13.83 -9.79
C MET A 160 -1.02 13.25 -11.20
N SER A 161 -2.01 12.54 -11.75
CA SER A 161 -1.90 11.93 -13.09
C SER A 161 -1.68 12.96 -14.21
N PHE A 162 -2.15 14.20 -14.05
CA PHE A 162 -1.91 15.28 -15.02
C PHE A 162 -0.47 15.79 -15.02
N PHE A 163 0.28 15.52 -13.94
CA PHE A 163 1.69 15.90 -13.83
C PHE A 163 2.64 14.77 -14.24
N HIS A 164 2.12 13.63 -14.69
CA HIS A 164 2.90 12.44 -15.09
C HIS A 164 3.93 12.01 -14.02
N SER A 165 3.58 12.17 -12.75
CA SER A 165 4.48 11.86 -11.65
C SER A 165 4.67 10.33 -11.53
N ALA A 166 5.92 9.92 -11.37
CA ALA A 166 6.32 8.54 -11.21
C ALA A 166 7.41 8.43 -10.12
N TYR A 167 7.63 7.25 -9.60
CA TYR A 167 8.78 6.94 -8.76
C TYR A 167 9.90 6.37 -9.61
N TYR A 168 11.12 6.85 -9.39
CA TYR A 168 12.34 6.39 -10.05
C TYR A 168 13.20 5.50 -9.16
N ALA A 169 12.78 5.28 -7.92
CA ALA A 169 13.39 4.32 -7.00
C ALA A 169 12.29 3.61 -6.20
N TYR A 170 12.48 2.31 -6.00
CA TYR A 170 11.55 1.52 -5.22
C TYR A 170 11.49 2.01 -3.76
N ALA A 171 10.29 2.26 -3.28
CA ALA A 171 10.03 2.53 -1.88
C ALA A 171 9.41 1.27 -1.26
N GLY A 172 10.09 0.68 -0.28
CA GLY A 172 9.56 -0.49 0.43
C GLY A 172 8.20 -0.22 1.08
N LEU A 173 8.04 1.00 1.63
CA LEU A 173 6.76 1.49 2.18
C LEU A 173 6.48 2.87 1.57
N PRO A 174 5.51 2.99 0.65
CA PRO A 174 5.07 4.27 0.13
C PRO A 174 4.62 5.21 1.26
N SER A 175 5.18 6.40 1.32
CA SER A 175 5.00 7.29 2.45
C SER A 175 5.24 8.76 2.08
N LEU A 176 4.91 9.68 2.98
CA LEU A 176 5.25 11.08 2.78
C LEU A 176 6.76 11.31 2.62
N LEU A 177 7.59 10.50 3.28
CA LEU A 177 9.05 10.62 3.21
C LEU A 177 9.62 10.08 1.89
N THR A 178 8.93 9.14 1.25
CA THR A 178 9.38 8.54 -0.01
C THR A 178 9.00 9.35 -1.25
N VAL A 179 8.31 10.48 -1.10
CA VAL A 179 8.00 11.41 -2.20
C VAL A 179 9.28 11.87 -2.93
N VAL A 180 10.42 11.91 -2.25
CA VAL A 180 11.72 12.22 -2.87
C VAL A 180 12.10 11.25 -3.99
N ASN A 181 11.54 10.03 -4.00
CA ASN A 181 11.76 9.06 -5.07
C ASN A 181 11.08 9.45 -6.40
N SER A 182 10.24 10.50 -6.39
CA SER A 182 9.66 11.08 -7.61
C SER A 182 10.62 12.02 -8.35
N ILE A 183 11.80 12.30 -7.79
CA ILE A 183 12.83 13.10 -8.45
C ILE A 183 13.60 12.19 -9.38
N SER A 184 13.61 12.51 -10.69
CA SER A 184 14.42 11.78 -11.66
C SER A 184 15.91 11.96 -11.37
N LYS A 185 16.71 10.91 -11.61
CA LYS A 185 18.17 10.99 -11.46
C LYS A 185 18.83 11.86 -12.54
N ASP A 186 18.09 12.17 -13.58
CA ASP A 186 18.57 12.93 -14.74
C ASP A 186 18.06 14.39 -14.71
N ALA A 187 17.50 14.85 -13.59
CA ALA A 187 16.95 16.19 -13.40
C ALA A 187 17.95 17.13 -12.70
#